data_784d3e2d0455c869da17e4a768f1f927
#
_entry.id   784d3e2d0455c869da17e4a768f1f927
#
_cell.length_a   1.000
_cell.length_b   1.000
_cell.length_c   1.000
_cell.angle_alpha   90.00
_cell.angle_beta   90.00
_cell.angle_gamma   90.00
#
_symmetry.space_group_name_H-M   'P 1'
#
loop_
_entity.id
_entity.type
_entity.pdbx_description
1 polymer ?
#
loop_
_entity_poly.entity_id
_entity_poly.type
_entity_poly.pdbx_seq_one_letter_code
_entity_poly.pdbx_strand_id
1 'polypeptide(L)'
;MEYLSKYRLLVFLSFLVLCQLNVIGQTEEGTLRIESSAHIDEMLAQKKDYNKTIETFEGYKIQIYYGSEKECYEIKDEFSSLFPDISTSIIFSTPQWKLQIGNYRTRLEADHEMVNIKKEYPAAIVLATEIEIE
;
A
#
# COMPACT_ATOMS: atom_id res chain seq x y z
N MET A 1 54.16 -27.51 42.91
CA MET A 1 53.30 -26.44 42.26
C MET A 1 53.05 -26.67 40.77
N GLU A 2 53.81 -27.46 40.06
CA GLU A 2 53.58 -27.73 38.61
C GLU A 2 52.33 -28.59 38.30
N TYR A 3 51.94 -29.48 39.15
CA TYR A 3 50.81 -30.39 38.94
C TYR A 3 49.47 -29.61 38.96
N LEU A 4 49.32 -28.62 39.83
CA LEU A 4 48.13 -27.77 39.89
C LEU A 4 47.95 -26.94 38.63
N SER A 5 49.03 -26.49 38.01
CA SER A 5 48.99 -25.73 36.76
C SER A 5 48.52 -26.62 35.60
N LYS A 6 49.00 -27.84 35.52
CA LYS A 6 48.60 -28.83 34.48
C LYS A 6 47.10 -29.23 34.58
N TYR A 7 46.62 -29.43 35.80
CA TYR A 7 45.18 -29.72 36.00
C TYR A 7 44.28 -28.53 35.64
N ARG A 8 44.68 -27.32 35.95
CA ARG A 8 43.92 -26.11 35.54
C ARG A 8 43.87 -25.96 34.02
N LEU A 9 44.97 -26.29 33.32
CA LEU A 9 45.02 -26.25 31.86
C LEU A 9 44.11 -27.36 31.24
N LEU A 10 44.14 -28.58 31.81
CA LEU A 10 43.25 -29.66 31.36
C LEU A 10 41.78 -29.40 31.58
N VAL A 11 41.40 -28.78 32.70
CA VAL A 11 39.99 -28.37 32.97
C VAL A 11 39.57 -27.30 32.02
N PHE A 12 40.43 -26.33 31.73
CA PHE A 12 40.13 -25.25 30.78
C PHE A 12 39.96 -25.79 29.35
N LEU A 13 40.80 -26.70 28.93
CA LEU A 13 40.74 -27.36 27.63
C LEU A 13 39.44 -28.20 27.48
N SER A 14 39.06 -28.93 28.55
CA SER A 14 37.82 -29.72 28.62
C SER A 14 36.60 -28.80 28.53
N PHE A 15 36.59 -27.65 29.20
CA PHE A 15 35.52 -26.68 29.14
C PHE A 15 35.38 -26.06 27.74
N LEU A 16 36.50 -25.80 27.07
CA LEU A 16 36.51 -25.26 25.70
C LEU A 16 35.91 -26.27 24.70
N VAL A 17 36.17 -27.57 24.86
CA VAL A 17 35.57 -28.62 24.01
C VAL A 17 34.07 -28.79 24.26
N LEU A 18 33.60 -28.66 25.51
CA LEU A 18 32.17 -28.72 25.82
C LEU A 18 31.38 -27.55 25.23
N CYS A 19 31.99 -26.36 25.10
CA CYS A 19 31.31 -25.18 24.48
C CYS A 19 31.07 -25.37 22.99
N GLN A 20 31.76 -26.22 22.29
CA GLN A 20 31.57 -26.46 20.85
C GLN A 20 30.34 -27.33 20.51
N LEU A 21 29.75 -28.02 21.52
CA LEU A 21 28.64 -28.96 21.29
C LEU A 21 27.26 -28.29 21.21
N ASN A 22 27.15 -26.98 21.45
CA ASN A 22 25.86 -26.31 21.51
C ASN A 22 25.51 -25.51 20.24
N VAL A 23 26.25 -25.65 19.12
CA VAL A 23 26.03 -24.86 17.90
C VAL A 23 25.27 -25.64 16.81
N ILE A 24 24.82 -26.85 17.09
CA ILE A 24 23.98 -27.61 16.14
C ILE A 24 22.54 -27.55 16.62
N GLY A 25 21.94 -26.40 16.47
CA GLY A 25 20.54 -26.22 16.76
C GLY A 25 19.96 -25.01 16.00
N GLN A 26 19.07 -25.31 15.08
CA GLN A 26 18.15 -24.39 14.35
C GLN A 26 18.57 -23.96 12.93
N THR A 27 18.69 -24.94 12.04
CA THR A 27 18.37 -24.74 10.63
C THR A 27 17.28 -25.73 10.20
N GLU A 28 16.14 -25.68 10.87
CA GLU A 28 14.91 -26.17 10.26
C GLU A 28 14.20 -24.97 9.68
N GLU A 29 14.29 -24.81 8.37
CA GLU A 29 13.35 -23.97 7.64
C GLU A 29 11.96 -24.54 7.92
N GLY A 30 11.21 -23.84 8.77
CA GLY A 30 9.83 -24.19 9.06
C GLY A 30 9.01 -24.05 7.76
N THR A 31 8.78 -25.14 7.06
CA THR A 31 7.82 -25.18 5.96
C THR A 31 6.43 -25.06 6.54
N LEU A 32 5.85 -23.86 6.44
CA LEU A 32 4.46 -23.63 6.80
C LEU A 32 3.57 -24.32 5.75
N ARG A 33 3.12 -25.56 6.07
CA ARG A 33 2.14 -26.26 5.24
C ARG A 33 0.76 -25.85 5.71
N ILE A 34 0.15 -24.88 5.01
CA ILE A 34 -1.25 -24.51 5.23
C ILE A 34 -2.09 -25.56 4.50
N GLU A 35 -2.71 -26.47 5.24
CA GLU A 35 -3.75 -27.35 4.68
C GLU A 35 -5.07 -26.59 4.77
N SER A 36 -5.47 -25.94 3.66
CA SER A 36 -6.83 -25.42 3.53
C SER A 36 -7.80 -26.54 3.16
N SER A 37 -9.03 -26.50 3.67
CA SER A 37 -10.06 -27.41 3.20
C SER A 37 -10.42 -27.10 1.75
N ALA A 38 -10.78 -28.12 0.95
CA ALA A 38 -11.19 -27.93 -0.45
C ALA A 38 -12.28 -26.86 -0.62
N HIS A 39 -13.13 -26.69 0.39
CA HIS A 39 -14.17 -25.65 0.41
C HIS A 39 -13.59 -24.22 0.52
N ILE A 40 -12.50 -24.04 1.28
CA ILE A 40 -11.81 -22.73 1.39
C ILE A 40 -11.14 -22.40 0.05
N ASP A 41 -10.51 -23.37 -0.60
CA ASP A 41 -9.86 -23.18 -1.90
C ASP A 41 -10.89 -22.80 -2.98
N GLU A 42 -12.07 -23.43 -2.96
CA GLU A 42 -13.19 -23.09 -3.85
C GLU A 42 -13.71 -21.67 -3.58
N MET A 43 -13.90 -21.28 -2.32
CA MET A 43 -14.34 -19.93 -1.96
C MET A 43 -13.28 -18.87 -2.36
N LEU A 44 -12.00 -19.18 -2.22
CA LEU A 44 -10.91 -18.29 -2.65
C LEU A 44 -10.89 -18.13 -4.17
N ALA A 45 -11.13 -19.22 -4.92
CA ALA A 45 -11.22 -19.17 -6.38
C ALA A 45 -12.42 -18.31 -6.83
N GLN A 46 -13.59 -18.52 -6.24
CA GLN A 46 -14.79 -17.72 -6.52
C GLN A 46 -14.57 -16.23 -6.20
N LYS A 47 -13.97 -15.92 -5.04
CA LYS A 47 -13.65 -14.53 -4.67
C LYS A 47 -12.64 -13.89 -5.62
N LYS A 48 -11.63 -14.66 -6.06
CA LYS A 48 -10.64 -14.19 -7.03
C LYS A 48 -11.26 -13.88 -8.38
N ASP A 49 -12.20 -14.73 -8.86
CA ASP A 49 -12.88 -14.48 -10.12
C ASP A 49 -13.86 -13.32 -10.02
N TYR A 50 -14.60 -13.18 -8.91
CA TYR A 50 -15.44 -12.03 -8.64
C TYR A 50 -14.62 -10.72 -8.61
N ASN A 51 -13.46 -10.71 -7.93
CA ASN A 51 -12.60 -9.53 -7.86
C ASN A 51 -12.03 -9.11 -9.23
N LYS A 52 -11.89 -10.02 -10.20
CA LYS A 52 -11.48 -9.67 -11.57
C LYS A 52 -12.56 -8.90 -12.35
N THR A 53 -13.83 -9.00 -11.95
CA THR A 53 -14.95 -8.30 -12.59
C THR A 53 -15.25 -6.95 -11.95
N ILE A 54 -14.59 -6.62 -10.83
CA ILE A 54 -14.74 -5.33 -10.17
C ILE A 54 -13.82 -4.34 -10.87
N GLU A 55 -14.42 -3.37 -11.54
CA GLU A 55 -13.71 -2.26 -12.21
C GLU A 55 -13.57 -1.04 -11.31
N THR A 56 -14.44 -0.93 -10.29
CA THR A 56 -14.45 0.20 -9.35
C THR A 56 -14.49 -0.27 -7.89
N PHE A 57 -13.99 0.52 -6.98
CA PHE A 57 -14.12 0.33 -5.54
C PHE A 57 -14.23 1.67 -4.81
N GLU A 58 -14.64 1.64 -3.56
CA GLU A 58 -14.71 2.85 -2.73
C GLU A 58 -13.31 3.43 -2.51
N GLY A 59 -13.17 4.70 -2.86
CA GLY A 59 -11.93 5.45 -2.73
C GLY A 59 -12.18 6.95 -2.61
N TYR A 60 -11.21 7.75 -3.02
CA TYR A 60 -11.25 9.20 -2.88
C TYR A 60 -10.77 9.88 -4.16
N LYS A 61 -11.46 10.98 -4.52
CA LYS A 61 -11.03 11.92 -5.55
C LYS A 61 -10.97 13.32 -4.97
N ILE A 62 -10.16 14.19 -5.56
CA ILE A 62 -10.12 15.60 -5.19
C ILE A 62 -10.94 16.36 -6.23
N GLN A 63 -11.96 17.09 -5.81
CA GLN A 63 -12.71 18.01 -6.66
C GLN A 63 -12.07 19.39 -6.59
N ILE A 64 -11.64 19.92 -7.74
CA ILE A 64 -10.97 21.22 -7.84
C ILE A 64 -11.86 22.31 -8.43
N TYR A 65 -12.92 21.92 -9.16
CA TYR A 65 -13.85 22.87 -9.76
C TYR A 65 -15.29 22.34 -9.76
N TYR A 66 -16.23 23.28 -9.69
CA TYR A 66 -17.67 23.06 -9.81
C TYR A 66 -18.34 24.29 -10.42
N GLY A 67 -18.93 24.15 -11.62
CA GLY A 67 -19.53 25.31 -12.31
C GLY A 67 -19.89 25.04 -13.76
N SER A 68 -19.55 25.99 -14.67
CA SER A 68 -19.89 25.91 -16.08
C SER A 68 -19.03 24.88 -16.83
N GLU A 69 -19.56 24.37 -17.94
CA GLU A 69 -18.84 23.43 -18.81
C GLU A 69 -17.55 24.06 -19.35
N LYS A 70 -17.63 25.25 -19.91
CA LYS A 70 -16.50 25.93 -20.54
C LYS A 70 -15.33 26.09 -19.58
N GLU A 71 -15.57 26.63 -18.40
CA GLU A 71 -14.54 26.83 -17.38
C GLU A 71 -13.98 25.50 -16.86
N CYS A 72 -14.83 24.45 -16.79
CA CYS A 72 -14.39 23.12 -16.37
C CYS A 72 -13.31 22.55 -17.32
N TYR A 73 -13.48 22.72 -18.63
CA TYR A 73 -12.49 22.31 -19.63
C TYR A 73 -11.22 23.19 -19.60
N GLU A 74 -11.37 24.51 -19.45
CA GLU A 74 -10.24 25.42 -19.32
C GLU A 74 -9.36 25.09 -18.11
N ILE A 75 -9.97 24.86 -16.94
CA ILE A 75 -9.27 24.47 -15.71
C ILE A 75 -8.64 23.09 -15.84
N LYS A 76 -9.30 22.13 -16.53
CA LYS A 76 -8.73 20.83 -16.82
C LYS A 76 -7.42 20.94 -17.60
N ASP A 77 -7.42 21.75 -18.68
CA ASP A 77 -6.24 21.89 -19.54
C ASP A 77 -5.10 22.57 -18.78
N GLU A 78 -5.41 23.59 -17.97
CA GLU A 78 -4.45 24.24 -17.07
C GLU A 78 -3.88 23.24 -16.05
N PHE A 79 -4.75 22.50 -15.35
CA PHE A 79 -4.34 21.50 -14.36
C PHE A 79 -3.45 20.41 -14.96
N SER A 80 -3.83 19.88 -16.13
CA SER A 80 -3.05 18.83 -16.80
C SER A 80 -1.66 19.31 -17.24
N SER A 81 -1.49 20.60 -17.46
CA SER A 81 -0.19 21.21 -17.77
C SER A 81 0.69 21.35 -16.52
N LEU A 82 0.09 21.62 -15.35
CA LEU A 82 0.80 21.79 -14.08
C LEU A 82 1.09 20.44 -13.39
N PHE A 83 0.17 19.47 -13.54
CA PHE A 83 0.21 18.15 -12.88
C PHE A 83 -0.04 17.01 -13.90
N PRO A 84 0.91 16.74 -14.80
CA PRO A 84 0.72 15.77 -15.88
C PRO A 84 0.54 14.32 -15.40
N ASP A 85 1.03 14.00 -14.21
CA ASP A 85 0.98 12.65 -13.62
C ASP A 85 -0.34 12.34 -12.92
N ILE A 86 -1.23 13.35 -12.75
CA ILE A 86 -2.50 13.17 -12.05
C ILE A 86 -3.64 13.06 -13.06
N SER A 87 -4.39 11.97 -13.00
CA SER A 87 -5.56 11.75 -13.86
C SER A 87 -6.66 12.78 -13.59
N THR A 88 -7.36 13.20 -14.64
CA THR A 88 -8.46 14.18 -14.56
C THR A 88 -9.75 13.59 -15.11
N SER A 89 -10.87 13.83 -14.44
CA SER A 89 -12.21 13.37 -14.83
C SER A 89 -13.22 14.49 -14.75
N ILE A 90 -13.94 14.73 -15.85
CA ILE A 90 -15.05 15.70 -15.90
C ILE A 90 -16.37 14.94 -15.74
N ILE A 91 -17.19 15.37 -14.79
CA ILE A 91 -18.47 14.75 -14.48
C ILE A 91 -19.57 15.80 -14.56
N PHE A 92 -20.60 15.52 -15.37
CA PHE A 92 -21.81 16.33 -15.36
C PHE A 92 -22.72 15.91 -14.20
N SER A 93 -23.05 16.86 -13.34
CA SER A 93 -23.97 16.68 -12.22
C SER A 93 -24.98 17.83 -12.25
N THR A 94 -26.14 17.59 -12.87
CA THR A 94 -27.18 18.59 -13.13
C THR A 94 -27.35 19.59 -11.98
N PRO A 95 -27.28 20.90 -12.23
CA PRO A 95 -27.11 21.55 -13.54
C PRO A 95 -25.66 21.91 -13.89
N GLN A 96 -24.66 21.43 -13.16
CA GLN A 96 -23.28 21.92 -13.24
C GLN A 96 -22.29 20.79 -13.55
N TRP A 97 -21.10 21.21 -13.99
CA TRP A 97 -19.97 20.35 -14.27
C TRP A 97 -18.99 20.34 -13.10
N LYS A 98 -18.38 19.20 -12.86
CA LYS A 98 -17.36 18.97 -11.81
C LYS A 98 -16.08 18.49 -12.44
N LEU A 99 -14.95 19.06 -12.02
CA LEU A 99 -13.64 18.53 -12.33
C LEU A 99 -13.10 17.81 -11.10
N GLN A 100 -12.91 16.51 -11.24
CA GLN A 100 -12.32 15.63 -10.24
C GLN A 100 -10.98 15.12 -10.73
N ILE A 101 -10.04 14.92 -9.81
CA ILE A 101 -8.68 14.53 -10.11
C ILE A 101 -8.22 13.40 -9.19
N GLY A 102 -7.33 12.56 -9.72
CA GLY A 102 -6.71 11.43 -9.04
C GLY A 102 -7.68 10.29 -8.73
N ASN A 103 -7.10 9.14 -8.42
CA ASN A 103 -7.77 7.93 -7.93
C ASN A 103 -7.02 7.47 -6.68
N TYR A 104 -7.46 7.89 -5.50
CA TYR A 104 -6.76 7.62 -4.24
C TYR A 104 -7.48 6.51 -3.47
N ARG A 105 -6.74 5.48 -3.05
CA ARG A 105 -7.32 4.35 -2.30
C ARG A 105 -7.67 4.73 -0.88
N THR A 106 -6.93 5.68 -0.31
CA THR A 106 -7.13 6.14 1.06
C THR A 106 -7.30 7.64 1.13
N ARG A 107 -8.03 8.09 2.15
CA ARG A 107 -8.18 9.52 2.41
C ARG A 107 -6.83 10.18 2.70
N LEU A 108 -5.92 9.47 3.36
CA LEU A 108 -4.59 10.00 3.71
C LEU A 108 -3.76 10.32 2.46
N GLU A 109 -3.82 9.47 1.43
CA GLU A 109 -3.19 9.73 0.13
C GLU A 109 -3.79 10.99 -0.52
N ALA A 110 -5.12 11.09 -0.57
CA ALA A 110 -5.79 12.26 -1.12
C ALA A 110 -5.46 13.54 -0.35
N ASP A 111 -5.44 13.49 0.99
CA ASP A 111 -5.09 14.64 1.84
C ASP A 111 -3.62 15.04 1.66
N HIS A 112 -2.71 14.10 1.43
CA HIS A 112 -1.30 14.36 1.15
C HIS A 112 -1.13 15.14 -0.16
N GLU A 113 -1.73 14.65 -1.25
CA GLU A 113 -1.67 15.32 -2.55
C GLU A 113 -2.38 16.68 -2.52
N MET A 114 -3.47 16.79 -1.76
CA MET A 114 -4.21 18.05 -1.62
C MET A 114 -3.35 19.19 -1.08
N VAL A 115 -2.31 18.92 -0.28
CA VAL A 115 -1.39 19.96 0.24
C VAL A 115 -0.73 20.74 -0.90
N ASN A 116 -0.35 20.06 -1.98
CA ASN A 116 0.25 20.68 -3.15
C ASN A 116 -0.80 21.34 -4.05
N ILE A 117 -1.91 20.65 -4.28
CA ILE A 117 -3.00 21.13 -5.14
C ILE A 117 -3.65 22.41 -4.60
N LYS A 118 -3.81 22.54 -3.28
CA LYS A 118 -4.38 23.73 -2.64
C LYS A 118 -3.56 25.01 -2.81
N LYS A 119 -2.31 24.93 -3.21
CA LYS A 119 -1.50 26.12 -3.50
C LYS A 119 -2.03 26.86 -4.73
N GLU A 120 -2.50 26.10 -5.73
CA GLU A 120 -3.04 26.62 -6.98
C GLU A 120 -4.58 26.65 -6.97
N TYR A 121 -5.21 25.65 -6.33
CA TYR A 121 -6.67 25.49 -6.24
C TYR A 121 -7.13 25.48 -4.77
N PRO A 122 -7.22 26.65 -4.10
CA PRO A 122 -7.55 26.72 -2.65
C PRO A 122 -8.93 26.14 -2.30
N ALA A 123 -9.87 26.13 -3.25
CA ALA A 123 -11.22 25.59 -3.09
C ALA A 123 -11.32 24.07 -3.24
N ALA A 124 -10.18 23.38 -3.46
CA ALA A 124 -10.15 21.92 -3.62
C ALA A 124 -10.65 21.20 -2.36
N ILE A 125 -11.45 20.15 -2.56
CA ILE A 125 -12.02 19.30 -1.50
C ILE A 125 -11.82 17.83 -1.82
N VAL A 126 -11.59 17.00 -0.80
CA VAL A 126 -11.57 15.53 -0.91
C VAL A 126 -12.99 14.99 -0.80
N LEU A 127 -13.37 14.12 -1.74
CA LEU A 127 -14.66 13.44 -1.78
C LEU A 127 -14.45 11.93 -1.75
N ALA A 128 -15.24 11.22 -0.93
CA ALA A 128 -15.38 9.77 -1.04
C ALA A 128 -16.25 9.45 -2.27
N THR A 129 -15.76 8.58 -3.14
CA THR A 129 -16.43 8.20 -4.38
C THR A 129 -15.87 6.87 -4.88
N GLU A 130 -16.53 6.28 -5.87
CA GLU A 130 -15.97 5.14 -6.58
C GLU A 130 -14.78 5.58 -7.44
N ILE A 131 -13.69 4.80 -7.40
CA ILE A 131 -12.50 4.98 -8.21
C ILE A 131 -12.24 3.75 -9.07
N GLU A 132 -11.61 3.93 -10.21
CA GLU A 132 -11.23 2.87 -11.13
C GLU A 132 -9.98 2.14 -10.63
N ILE A 133 -9.89 0.84 -10.92
CA ILE A 133 -8.71 0.02 -10.63
C ILE A 133 -7.82 0.10 -11.87
N GLU A 134 -6.63 0.68 -11.70
CA GLU A 134 -5.56 0.60 -12.69
C GLU A 134 -4.74 -0.69 -12.54
#